data_a2de4f803d15bfc2d7c8ca2b42b07c8d
#
_entry.id   a2de4f803d15bfc2d7c8ca2b42b07c8d
#
_cell.length_a   1.000
_cell.length_b   1.000
_cell.length_c   1.000
_cell.angle_alpha   90.00
_cell.angle_beta   90.00
_cell.angle_gamma   90.00
#
_symmetry.space_group_name_H-M   'P 1'
#
loop_
_entity.id
_entity.type
_entity.pdbx_description
1 polymer ?
#
loop_
_entity_poly.entity_id
_entity_poly.type
_entity_poly.pdbx_seq_one_letter_code
_entity_poly.pdbx_strand_id
1 'polypeptide(L)'
;MADIALNNTASRGPALRDKVAVITGGASGIGRSCARRFAAEGARVVLGDINVEAAVEAAAEIESAGGTAYAVRLDAAAPADNVAMIQAALDKYGRVDAVVAAAGLSHAGYVSGEKNARATTGLLDQSVEDWQRVMDVNLTGVMLVNQAAAKAMIDGGIQGTIVNIASVAAKVPLRGGVDYCVSKAGVWMLTKAFALEMADYGIRVNAIGPGFIETPMTARMGADADGEAWMRSMTPMDRLGTTDEIASTALFLSTDQSSYTTGQILFPAGGMFAG
;
A
#
# COMPACT_ATOMS: atom_id res chain seq x y z
N MET A 1 -26.90 5.71 34.48
CA MET A 1 -26.90 5.29 33.06
C MET A 1 -26.58 6.54 32.27
N ALA A 2 -25.35 6.65 31.77
CA ALA A 2 -24.98 7.79 30.93
C ALA A 2 -25.56 7.57 29.53
N ASP A 3 -26.36 8.54 29.06
CA ASP A 3 -26.86 8.58 27.71
C ASP A 3 -25.69 8.53 26.73
N ILE A 4 -25.54 7.40 26.03
CA ILE A 4 -24.69 7.33 24.86
C ILE A 4 -25.46 8.10 23.78
N ALA A 5 -25.16 9.40 23.66
CA ALA A 5 -25.57 10.19 22.53
C ALA A 5 -24.96 9.53 21.29
N LEU A 6 -25.77 8.80 20.52
CA LEU A 6 -25.47 8.39 19.17
C LEU A 6 -25.24 9.67 18.38
N ASN A 7 -23.98 10.10 18.29
CA ASN A 7 -23.61 11.26 17.51
C ASN A 7 -24.07 11.04 16.08
N ASN A 8 -25.10 11.79 15.74
CA ASN A 8 -25.76 11.94 14.47
C ASN A 8 -24.73 11.92 13.32
N THR A 9 -24.88 10.99 12.39
CA THR A 9 -24.13 10.90 11.13
C THR A 9 -24.60 11.97 10.13
N ALA A 10 -24.74 13.23 10.61
CA ALA A 10 -24.87 14.37 9.73
C ALA A 10 -23.61 14.47 8.89
N SER A 11 -23.74 14.50 7.59
CA SER A 11 -22.73 14.54 6.53
C SER A 11 -21.37 15.08 7.00
N ARG A 12 -20.50 14.19 7.46
CA ARG A 12 -19.10 14.57 7.68
C ARG A 12 -18.56 14.93 6.30
N GLY A 13 -18.08 16.15 6.14
CA GLY A 13 -17.36 16.56 4.93
C GLY A 13 -16.22 15.59 4.60
N PRO A 14 -15.50 15.79 3.51
CA PRO A 14 -14.44 14.90 3.07
C PRO A 14 -13.49 14.54 4.21
N ALA A 15 -13.22 13.23 4.38
CA ALA A 15 -12.55 12.67 5.56
C ALA A 15 -11.06 13.06 5.68
N LEU A 16 -10.44 13.49 4.58
CA LEU A 16 -9.04 13.92 4.50
C LEU A 16 -8.90 15.39 4.05
N ARG A 17 -9.93 16.20 4.29
CA ARG A 17 -9.88 17.63 3.93
C ARG A 17 -8.65 18.30 4.52
N ASP A 18 -7.91 19.04 3.67
CA ASP A 18 -6.69 19.77 4.01
C ASP A 18 -5.51 18.90 4.48
N LYS A 19 -5.62 17.59 4.41
CA LYS A 19 -4.54 16.64 4.70
C LYS A 19 -3.64 16.46 3.48
N VAL A 20 -2.39 16.10 3.73
CA VAL A 20 -1.41 15.74 2.70
C VAL A 20 -1.12 14.24 2.79
N ALA A 21 -1.38 13.54 1.72
CA ALA A 21 -1.13 12.11 1.60
C ALA A 21 0.02 11.83 0.62
N VAL A 22 0.96 10.99 1.04
CA VAL A 22 2.08 10.52 0.22
C VAL A 22 1.86 9.05 -0.11
N ILE A 23 1.91 8.69 -1.40
CA ILE A 23 1.59 7.34 -1.87
C ILE A 23 2.70 6.83 -2.78
N THR A 24 3.41 5.78 -2.38
CA THR A 24 4.40 5.11 -3.24
C THR A 24 3.73 4.08 -4.14
N GLY A 25 4.27 3.83 -5.32
CA GLY A 25 3.63 2.97 -6.33
C GLY A 25 2.34 3.59 -6.88
N GLY A 26 2.28 4.92 -6.96
CA GLY A 26 1.08 5.69 -7.26
C GLY A 26 0.62 5.67 -8.72
N ALA A 27 1.45 5.16 -9.64
CA ALA A 27 1.15 5.14 -11.07
C ALA A 27 0.13 4.06 -11.46
N SER A 28 -0.05 3.01 -10.67
CA SER A 28 -0.89 1.87 -11.05
C SER A 28 -1.52 1.15 -9.86
N GLY A 29 -2.42 0.22 -10.13
CA GLY A 29 -2.98 -0.74 -9.19
C GLY A 29 -3.52 -0.11 -7.90
N ILE A 30 -3.14 -0.69 -6.77
CA ILE A 30 -3.61 -0.27 -5.44
C ILE A 30 -3.18 1.17 -5.12
N GLY A 31 -1.92 1.54 -5.42
CA GLY A 31 -1.42 2.89 -5.14
C GLY A 31 -2.21 3.97 -5.88
N ARG A 32 -2.51 3.77 -7.18
CA ARG A 32 -3.33 4.70 -7.97
C ARG A 32 -4.77 4.81 -7.45
N SER A 33 -5.39 3.69 -7.06
CA SER A 33 -6.72 3.71 -6.45
C SER A 33 -6.72 4.43 -5.10
N CYS A 34 -5.71 4.23 -4.25
CA CYS A 34 -5.55 4.98 -3.00
C CYS A 34 -5.43 6.48 -3.28
N ALA A 35 -4.63 6.87 -4.27
CA ALA A 35 -4.45 8.27 -4.65
C ALA A 35 -5.77 8.93 -5.08
N ARG A 36 -6.50 8.30 -5.97
CA ARG A 36 -7.82 8.78 -6.42
C ARG A 36 -8.80 8.88 -5.25
N ARG A 37 -8.88 7.83 -4.41
CA ARG A 37 -9.79 7.80 -3.28
C ARG A 37 -9.46 8.89 -2.25
N PHE A 38 -8.20 9.07 -1.90
CA PHE A 38 -7.76 10.06 -0.93
C PHE A 38 -8.00 11.49 -1.44
N ALA A 39 -7.73 11.74 -2.74
CA ALA A 39 -8.03 13.02 -3.36
C ALA A 39 -9.54 13.34 -3.37
N ALA A 40 -10.39 12.34 -3.65
CA ALA A 40 -11.86 12.49 -3.58
C ALA A 40 -12.35 12.80 -2.16
N GLU A 41 -11.59 12.40 -1.12
CA GLU A 41 -11.84 12.74 0.27
C GLU A 41 -11.14 14.05 0.71
N GLY A 42 -10.67 14.85 -0.24
CA GLY A 42 -10.14 16.19 -0.01
C GLY A 42 -8.66 16.25 0.35
N ALA A 43 -7.91 15.17 0.23
CA ALA A 43 -6.46 15.19 0.43
C ALA A 43 -5.75 15.84 -0.76
N ARG A 44 -4.62 16.50 -0.48
CA ARG A 44 -3.59 16.83 -1.46
C ARG A 44 -2.64 15.64 -1.55
N VAL A 45 -2.49 15.05 -2.72
CA VAL A 45 -1.80 13.77 -2.88
C VAL A 45 -0.46 13.96 -3.58
N VAL A 46 0.61 13.39 -3.02
CA VAL A 46 1.90 13.24 -3.69
C VAL A 46 2.07 11.79 -4.10
N LEU A 47 2.24 11.55 -5.39
CA LEU A 47 2.38 10.24 -6.03
C LEU A 47 3.84 9.99 -6.37
N GLY A 48 4.45 8.95 -5.81
CA GLY A 48 5.79 8.50 -6.20
C GLY A 48 5.73 7.18 -6.96
N ASP A 49 6.40 7.12 -8.10
CA ASP A 49 6.57 5.90 -8.87
C ASP A 49 7.87 5.92 -9.66
N ILE A 50 8.41 4.73 -9.97
CA ILE A 50 9.58 4.61 -10.84
C ILE A 50 9.22 4.98 -12.29
N ASN A 51 7.97 4.73 -12.69
CA ASN A 51 7.38 5.20 -13.95
C ASN A 51 6.73 6.58 -13.71
N VAL A 52 7.55 7.61 -13.80
CA VAL A 52 7.11 8.98 -13.51
C VAL A 52 6.08 9.47 -14.54
N GLU A 53 6.16 9.04 -15.79
CA GLU A 53 5.21 9.40 -16.84
C GLU A 53 3.80 8.92 -16.46
N ALA A 54 3.66 7.65 -16.09
CA ALA A 54 2.39 7.10 -15.64
C ALA A 54 1.90 7.71 -14.31
N ALA A 55 2.80 8.14 -13.43
CA ALA A 55 2.44 8.87 -12.22
C ALA A 55 1.89 10.27 -12.54
N VAL A 56 2.48 10.96 -13.53
CA VAL A 56 1.97 12.26 -14.03
C VAL A 56 0.59 12.11 -14.65
N GLU A 57 0.35 11.07 -15.44
CA GLU A 57 -0.98 10.78 -15.99
C GLU A 57 -2.00 10.54 -14.87
N ALA A 58 -1.65 9.75 -13.85
CA ALA A 58 -2.51 9.50 -12.69
C ALA A 58 -2.81 10.79 -11.90
N ALA A 59 -1.84 11.68 -11.76
CA ALA A 59 -2.04 12.99 -11.13
C ALA A 59 -2.99 13.87 -11.96
N ALA A 60 -2.81 13.91 -13.28
CA ALA A 60 -3.67 14.68 -14.18
C ALA A 60 -5.13 14.20 -14.17
N GLU A 61 -5.37 12.89 -14.05
CA GLU A 61 -6.72 12.35 -13.88
C GLU A 61 -7.37 12.82 -12.58
N ILE A 62 -6.61 12.82 -11.48
CA ILE A 62 -7.10 13.31 -10.19
C ILE A 62 -7.47 14.80 -10.29
N GLU A 63 -6.62 15.61 -10.91
CA GLU A 63 -6.86 17.04 -11.11
C GLU A 63 -8.07 17.29 -12.01
N SER A 64 -8.23 16.51 -13.07
CA SER A 64 -9.40 16.57 -13.96
C SER A 64 -10.72 16.23 -13.26
N ALA A 65 -10.65 15.41 -12.21
CA ALA A 65 -11.78 15.08 -11.35
C ALA A 65 -12.02 16.12 -10.22
N GLY A 66 -11.26 17.23 -10.19
CA GLY A 66 -11.37 18.28 -9.19
C GLY A 66 -10.57 18.05 -7.92
N GLY A 67 -9.72 17.03 -7.86
CA GLY A 67 -8.79 16.77 -6.76
C GLY A 67 -7.49 17.56 -6.89
N THR A 68 -6.55 17.31 -5.98
CA THR A 68 -5.20 17.91 -6.01
C THR A 68 -4.15 16.81 -5.93
N ALA A 69 -3.29 16.73 -6.93
CA ALA A 69 -2.23 15.74 -6.98
C ALA A 69 -0.91 16.32 -7.51
N TYR A 70 0.19 15.64 -7.18
CA TYR A 70 1.52 15.97 -7.66
C TYR A 70 2.35 14.70 -7.79
N ALA A 71 2.95 14.47 -8.95
CA ALA A 71 3.75 13.30 -9.23
C ALA A 71 5.25 13.59 -9.09
N VAL A 72 5.99 12.62 -8.54
CA VAL A 72 7.44 12.64 -8.44
C VAL A 72 8.01 11.29 -8.86
N ARG A 73 9.23 11.28 -9.40
CA ARG A 73 9.96 10.03 -9.60
C ARG A 73 10.35 9.44 -8.25
N LEU A 74 10.15 8.13 -8.09
CA LEU A 74 10.55 7.39 -6.89
C LEU A 74 11.07 6.01 -7.29
N ASP A 75 12.33 5.76 -7.06
CA ASP A 75 12.82 4.40 -6.87
C ASP A 75 12.67 4.06 -5.37
N ALA A 76 11.71 3.19 -5.04
CA ALA A 76 11.43 2.85 -3.65
C ALA A 76 12.63 2.21 -2.93
N ALA A 77 13.54 1.56 -3.64
CA ALA A 77 14.75 0.98 -3.08
C ALA A 77 15.85 2.02 -2.80
N ALA A 78 15.72 3.25 -3.33
CA ALA A 78 16.73 4.30 -3.17
C ALA A 78 16.42 5.19 -1.94
N PRO A 79 17.31 5.24 -0.92
CA PRO A 79 17.11 6.08 0.26
C PRO A 79 16.90 7.57 -0.07
N ALA A 80 17.67 8.10 -1.02
CA ALA A 80 17.58 9.49 -1.42
C ALA A 80 16.23 9.84 -2.06
N ASP A 81 15.66 8.96 -2.89
CA ASP A 81 14.38 9.17 -3.56
C ASP A 81 13.23 9.20 -2.54
N ASN A 82 13.28 8.34 -1.51
CA ASN A 82 12.28 8.34 -0.44
C ASN A 82 12.30 9.66 0.37
N VAL A 83 13.49 10.16 0.70
CA VAL A 83 13.63 11.46 1.37
C VAL A 83 13.16 12.59 0.45
N ALA A 84 13.55 12.58 -0.82
CA ALA A 84 13.16 13.59 -1.80
C ALA A 84 11.64 13.65 -2.01
N MET A 85 10.95 12.50 -2.02
CA MET A 85 9.49 12.44 -2.14
C MET A 85 8.79 13.12 -0.94
N ILE A 86 9.25 12.83 0.27
CA ILE A 86 8.71 13.47 1.47
C ILE A 86 9.02 14.97 1.47
N GLN A 87 10.24 15.36 1.07
CA GLN A 87 10.61 16.77 0.94
C GLN A 87 9.74 17.50 -0.08
N ALA A 88 9.43 16.89 -1.21
CA ALA A 88 8.51 17.46 -2.21
C ALA A 88 7.10 17.72 -1.64
N ALA A 89 6.60 16.85 -0.75
CA ALA A 89 5.34 17.08 -0.04
C ALA A 89 5.43 18.25 0.93
N LEU A 90 6.53 18.36 1.67
CA LEU A 90 6.79 19.48 2.58
C LEU A 90 6.94 20.80 1.83
N ASP A 91 7.73 20.85 0.76
CA ASP A 91 7.95 22.05 -0.05
C ASP A 91 6.65 22.57 -0.70
N LYS A 92 5.83 21.63 -1.19
CA LYS A 92 4.61 21.99 -1.93
C LYS A 92 3.41 22.29 -1.02
N TYR A 93 3.29 21.54 0.09
CA TYR A 93 2.09 21.57 0.94
C TYR A 93 2.36 21.81 2.43
N GLY A 94 3.62 21.88 2.84
CA GLY A 94 4.04 22.22 4.21
C GLY A 94 3.87 21.13 5.26
N ARG A 95 3.39 19.93 4.89
CA ARG A 95 3.07 18.86 5.85
C ARG A 95 2.97 17.48 5.21
N VAL A 96 3.00 16.44 6.05
CA VAL A 96 2.65 15.06 5.69
C VAL A 96 1.74 14.50 6.77
N ASP A 97 0.53 14.06 6.41
CA ASP A 97 -0.47 13.54 7.37
C ASP A 97 -0.71 12.05 7.22
N ALA A 98 -0.63 11.54 6.00
CA ALA A 98 -0.87 10.13 5.73
C ALA A 98 0.14 9.59 4.71
N VAL A 99 0.55 8.35 4.90
CA VAL A 99 1.40 7.62 3.94
C VAL A 99 0.76 6.29 3.59
N VAL A 100 0.76 5.95 2.30
CA VAL A 100 0.45 4.60 1.82
C VAL A 100 1.68 4.06 1.11
N ALA A 101 2.37 3.10 1.72
CA ALA A 101 3.53 2.43 1.15
C ALA A 101 3.04 1.26 0.26
N ALA A 102 2.74 1.57 -1.03
CA ALA A 102 2.16 0.61 -1.97
C ALA A 102 3.12 0.19 -3.10
N ALA A 103 4.32 0.76 -3.20
CA ALA A 103 5.34 0.28 -4.12
C ALA A 103 5.71 -1.17 -3.82
N GLY A 104 5.77 -1.98 -4.86
CA GLY A 104 6.11 -3.40 -4.70
C GLY A 104 6.17 -4.10 -6.04
N LEU A 105 6.91 -5.19 -6.05
CA LEU A 105 7.06 -6.07 -7.21
C LEU A 105 6.99 -7.55 -6.76
N SER A 106 6.79 -8.43 -7.73
CA SER A 106 6.87 -9.87 -7.52
C SER A 106 7.56 -10.50 -8.71
N HIS A 107 8.49 -11.42 -8.44
CA HIS A 107 9.15 -12.26 -9.44
C HIS A 107 8.64 -13.69 -9.40
N ALA A 108 7.61 -13.98 -8.62
CA ALA A 108 7.02 -15.30 -8.60
C ALA A 108 6.66 -15.73 -10.03
N GLY A 109 7.04 -16.94 -10.41
CA GLY A 109 6.84 -17.48 -11.76
C GLY A 109 5.38 -17.41 -12.25
N TYR A 110 4.42 -17.43 -11.33
CA TYR A 110 3.00 -17.25 -11.63
C TYR A 110 2.64 -15.80 -12.04
N VAL A 111 3.50 -14.80 -11.73
CA VAL A 111 3.29 -13.39 -12.14
C VAL A 111 4.03 -13.07 -13.44
N SER A 112 5.09 -13.80 -13.77
CA SER A 112 5.91 -13.54 -14.99
C SER A 112 5.17 -13.85 -16.28
N GLY A 113 4.13 -14.69 -16.25
CA GLY A 113 3.35 -15.08 -17.44
C GLY A 113 4.15 -15.88 -18.46
N GLU A 114 5.36 -16.31 -18.15
CA GLU A 114 6.13 -17.20 -19.00
C GLU A 114 5.52 -18.60 -18.93
N LYS A 115 4.84 -18.99 -20.03
CA LYS A 115 4.23 -20.34 -20.17
C LYS A 115 5.22 -21.50 -20.00
N ASN A 116 6.53 -21.22 -20.01
CA ASN A 116 7.64 -22.15 -19.79
C ASN A 116 8.45 -21.84 -18.53
N ALA A 117 8.12 -20.82 -17.76
CA ALA A 117 8.61 -20.78 -16.40
C ALA A 117 8.07 -22.07 -15.76
N ARG A 118 8.89 -23.12 -15.81
CA ARG A 118 8.63 -24.29 -14.97
C ARG A 118 8.23 -23.70 -13.64
N ALA A 119 7.10 -24.10 -13.12
CA ALA A 119 6.65 -23.80 -11.77
C ALA A 119 7.67 -24.22 -10.68
N THR A 120 8.92 -24.13 -10.97
CA THR A 120 10.06 -24.82 -10.38
C THR A 120 11.21 -23.91 -10.05
N THR A 121 11.17 -22.66 -10.38
CA THR A 121 12.15 -21.75 -9.80
C THR A 121 11.65 -21.35 -8.40
N GLY A 122 11.50 -22.34 -7.57
CA GLY A 122 11.41 -22.12 -6.14
C GLY A 122 12.76 -21.64 -5.62
N LEU A 123 12.92 -21.59 -4.31
CA LEU A 123 14.14 -21.14 -3.64
C LEU A 123 15.42 -21.82 -4.16
N LEU A 124 15.31 -23.04 -4.69
CA LEU A 124 16.48 -23.80 -5.18
C LEU A 124 17.17 -23.15 -6.39
N ASP A 125 16.42 -22.46 -7.23
CA ASP A 125 16.94 -21.87 -8.47
C ASP A 125 16.93 -20.33 -8.44
N GLN A 126 16.52 -19.73 -7.32
CA GLN A 126 16.43 -18.29 -7.18
C GLN A 126 17.82 -17.66 -7.07
N SER A 127 18.13 -16.67 -7.91
CA SER A 127 19.37 -15.91 -7.80
C SER A 127 19.34 -15.01 -6.55
N VAL A 128 20.51 -14.73 -6.00
CA VAL A 128 20.66 -13.81 -4.88
C VAL A 128 20.26 -12.39 -5.31
N GLU A 129 20.52 -12.02 -6.57
CA GLU A 129 20.18 -10.73 -7.16
C GLU A 129 18.66 -10.51 -7.21
N ASP A 130 17.90 -11.52 -7.67
CA ASP A 130 16.43 -11.45 -7.71
C ASP A 130 15.83 -11.41 -6.30
N TRP A 131 16.35 -12.24 -5.39
CA TRP A 131 15.99 -12.18 -3.99
C TRP A 131 16.20 -10.78 -3.41
N GLN A 132 17.41 -10.22 -3.59
CA GLN A 132 17.77 -8.92 -3.05
C GLN A 132 16.88 -7.81 -3.63
N ARG A 133 16.61 -7.85 -4.94
CA ARG A 133 15.73 -6.89 -5.60
C ARG A 133 14.31 -6.88 -5.00
N VAL A 134 13.75 -8.06 -4.70
CA VAL A 134 12.44 -8.15 -4.04
C VAL A 134 12.51 -7.58 -2.63
N MET A 135 13.55 -7.92 -1.85
CA MET A 135 13.74 -7.38 -0.51
C MET A 135 13.94 -5.86 -0.52
N ASP A 136 14.74 -5.34 -1.45
CA ASP A 136 15.04 -3.91 -1.53
C ASP A 136 13.78 -3.08 -1.82
N VAL A 137 12.94 -3.52 -2.75
CA VAL A 137 11.71 -2.79 -3.06
C VAL A 137 10.62 -3.03 -2.03
N ASN A 138 10.32 -4.31 -1.72
CA ASN A 138 9.11 -4.67 -0.98
C ASN A 138 9.26 -4.49 0.54
N LEU A 139 10.47 -4.54 1.08
CA LEU A 139 10.71 -4.46 2.53
C LEU A 139 11.56 -3.25 2.88
N THR A 140 12.77 -3.13 2.31
CA THR A 140 13.65 -1.98 2.58
C THR A 140 12.99 -0.68 2.14
N GLY A 141 12.37 -0.64 0.96
CA GLY A 141 11.65 0.53 0.45
C GLY A 141 10.49 0.97 1.35
N VAL A 142 9.73 0.00 1.90
CA VAL A 142 8.68 0.31 2.89
C VAL A 142 9.30 0.91 4.16
N MET A 143 10.39 0.35 4.65
CA MET A 143 11.11 0.89 5.80
C MET A 143 11.60 2.32 5.54
N LEU A 144 12.18 2.59 4.37
CA LEU A 144 12.72 3.90 4.01
C LEU A 144 11.64 4.99 3.96
N VAL A 145 10.51 4.74 3.30
CA VAL A 145 9.43 5.73 3.26
C VAL A 145 8.78 5.92 4.63
N ASN A 146 8.62 4.85 5.42
CA ASN A 146 8.10 4.94 6.78
C ASN A 146 8.99 5.82 7.66
N GLN A 147 10.31 5.61 7.61
CA GLN A 147 11.30 6.39 8.35
C GLN A 147 11.28 7.88 7.96
N ALA A 148 11.32 8.17 6.66
CA ALA A 148 11.33 9.54 6.16
C ALA A 148 10.02 10.27 6.53
N ALA A 149 8.88 9.59 6.38
CA ALA A 149 7.58 10.17 6.70
C ALA A 149 7.39 10.39 8.21
N ALA A 150 7.74 9.40 9.04
CA ALA A 150 7.63 9.54 10.49
C ALA A 150 8.48 10.69 11.01
N LYS A 151 9.72 10.83 10.50
CA LYS A 151 10.58 11.97 10.84
C LYS A 151 9.91 13.30 10.49
N ALA A 152 9.35 13.44 9.27
CA ALA A 152 8.66 14.66 8.87
C ALA A 152 7.40 14.94 9.73
N MET A 153 6.64 13.90 10.10
CA MET A 153 5.49 14.02 11.00
C MET A 153 5.91 14.47 12.39
N ILE A 154 6.96 13.89 12.96
CA ILE A 154 7.48 14.24 14.29
C ILE A 154 8.00 15.69 14.28
N ASP A 155 8.85 16.04 13.32
CA ASP A 155 9.42 17.39 13.19
C ASP A 155 8.30 18.46 13.00
N GLY A 156 7.20 18.09 12.35
CA GLY A 156 6.02 18.93 12.12
C GLY A 156 4.98 18.89 13.26
N GLY A 157 5.16 18.09 14.31
CA GLY A 157 4.17 17.90 15.38
C GLY A 157 2.85 17.27 14.89
N ILE A 158 2.89 16.44 13.86
CA ILE A 158 1.71 15.86 13.22
C ILE A 158 1.50 14.41 13.71
N GLN A 159 0.34 14.16 14.29
CA GLN A 159 -0.14 12.83 14.64
C GLN A 159 -0.72 12.15 13.41
N GLY A 160 0.16 11.68 12.53
CA GLY A 160 -0.18 11.14 11.23
C GLY A 160 -0.50 9.66 11.21
N THR A 161 -0.63 9.12 9.99
CA THR A 161 -0.91 7.69 9.75
C THR A 161 -0.01 7.12 8.68
N ILE A 162 0.43 5.88 8.88
CA ILE A 162 1.21 5.11 7.90
C ILE A 162 0.48 3.79 7.64
N VAL A 163 0.19 3.50 6.38
CA VAL A 163 -0.45 2.27 5.93
C VAL A 163 0.49 1.53 4.97
N ASN A 164 0.95 0.36 5.38
CA ASN A 164 1.84 -0.47 4.59
C ASN A 164 1.05 -1.52 3.80
N ILE A 165 1.30 -1.64 2.50
CA ILE A 165 0.68 -2.70 1.70
C ILE A 165 1.55 -3.97 1.79
N ALA A 166 1.10 -4.88 2.66
CA ALA A 166 1.63 -6.23 2.77
C ALA A 166 0.98 -7.16 1.72
N SER A 167 0.53 -8.33 2.12
CA SER A 167 -0.22 -9.30 1.30
C SER A 167 -0.79 -10.39 2.22
N VAL A 168 -1.82 -11.09 1.77
CA VAL A 168 -2.22 -12.37 2.37
C VAL A 168 -1.05 -13.38 2.36
N ALA A 169 -0.12 -13.24 1.42
CA ALA A 169 1.11 -14.05 1.33
C ALA A 169 2.03 -13.92 2.55
N ALA A 170 1.82 -12.91 3.41
CA ALA A 170 2.49 -12.81 4.71
C ALA A 170 2.03 -13.89 5.72
N LYS A 171 0.89 -14.53 5.46
CA LYS A 171 0.26 -15.57 6.31
C LYS A 171 0.05 -16.90 5.59
N VAL A 172 -0.41 -16.83 4.35
CA VAL A 172 -0.70 -17.99 3.50
C VAL A 172 0.43 -18.09 2.49
N PRO A 173 1.36 -19.06 2.63
CA PRO A 173 2.49 -19.13 1.73
C PRO A 173 2.04 -19.51 0.31
N LEU A 174 2.62 -18.83 -0.67
CA LEU A 174 2.38 -19.11 -2.09
C LEU A 174 3.57 -19.90 -2.65
N ARG A 175 3.29 -21.04 -3.27
CA ARG A 175 4.31 -21.86 -3.91
C ARG A 175 4.98 -21.07 -5.04
N GLY A 176 6.32 -21.09 -5.08
CA GLY A 176 7.10 -20.35 -6.09
C GLY A 176 7.31 -18.86 -5.81
N GLY A 177 6.82 -18.37 -4.66
CA GLY A 177 6.95 -16.95 -4.28
C GLY A 177 7.61 -16.76 -2.91
N VAL A 178 8.69 -17.49 -2.61
CA VAL A 178 9.33 -17.47 -1.29
C VAL A 178 9.84 -16.08 -0.94
N ASP A 179 10.52 -15.41 -1.85
CA ASP A 179 11.01 -14.03 -1.75
C ASP A 179 9.88 -13.06 -1.43
N TYR A 180 8.81 -13.13 -2.20
CA TYR A 180 7.63 -12.30 -2.00
C TYR A 180 6.97 -12.56 -0.65
N CYS A 181 6.73 -13.82 -0.31
CA CYS A 181 6.14 -14.20 0.99
C CYS A 181 6.97 -13.68 2.16
N VAL A 182 8.29 -13.87 2.11
CA VAL A 182 9.21 -13.40 3.16
C VAL A 182 9.22 -11.88 3.23
N SER A 183 9.29 -11.18 2.09
CA SER A 183 9.24 -9.71 2.07
C SER A 183 7.95 -9.18 2.69
N LYS A 184 6.79 -9.77 2.38
CA LYS A 184 5.48 -9.33 2.90
C LYS A 184 5.26 -9.73 4.36
N ALA A 185 5.81 -10.83 4.82
CA ALA A 185 5.88 -11.17 6.24
C ALA A 185 6.78 -10.18 7.01
N GLY A 186 7.90 -9.78 6.40
CA GLY A 186 8.77 -8.71 6.91
C GLY A 186 8.04 -7.38 7.06
N VAL A 187 7.26 -6.96 6.07
CA VAL A 187 6.43 -5.74 6.15
C VAL A 187 5.43 -5.81 7.29
N TRP A 188 4.80 -6.96 7.52
CA TRP A 188 3.89 -7.11 8.65
C TRP A 188 4.60 -6.98 9.99
N MET A 189 5.76 -7.63 10.16
CA MET A 189 6.54 -7.49 11.40
C MET A 189 7.09 -6.07 11.56
N LEU A 190 7.59 -5.44 10.50
CA LEU A 190 8.00 -4.03 10.49
C LEU A 190 6.87 -3.11 10.99
N THR A 191 5.65 -3.32 10.47
CA THR A 191 4.46 -2.56 10.88
C THR A 191 4.22 -2.64 12.39
N LYS A 192 4.29 -3.85 12.97
CA LYS A 192 4.09 -4.06 14.41
C LYS A 192 5.17 -3.37 15.24
N ALA A 193 6.44 -3.58 14.90
CA ALA A 193 7.55 -3.02 15.64
C ALA A 193 7.52 -1.48 15.57
N PHE A 194 7.32 -0.94 14.37
CA PHE A 194 7.32 0.50 14.16
C PHE A 194 6.10 1.18 14.78
N ALA A 195 4.95 0.51 14.86
CA ALA A 195 3.76 1.02 15.56
C ALA A 195 4.02 1.26 17.05
N LEU A 196 4.82 0.40 17.69
CA LEU A 196 5.17 0.57 19.12
C LEU A 196 6.07 1.80 19.31
N GLU A 197 7.05 2.01 18.43
CA GLU A 197 7.93 3.19 18.50
C GLU A 197 7.18 4.49 18.21
N MET A 198 6.21 4.46 17.29
CA MET A 198 5.47 5.65 16.85
C MET A 198 4.31 6.04 17.78
N ALA A 199 3.91 5.17 18.69
CA ALA A 199 2.82 5.41 19.62
C ALA A 199 3.08 6.64 20.53
N ASP A 200 4.32 6.85 20.95
CA ASP A 200 4.72 7.99 21.78
C ASP A 200 4.54 9.35 21.08
N TYR A 201 4.50 9.33 19.74
CA TYR A 201 4.29 10.52 18.89
C TYR A 201 2.84 10.64 18.41
N GLY A 202 1.96 9.72 18.80
CA GLY A 202 0.58 9.68 18.31
C GLY A 202 0.44 9.31 16.84
N ILE A 203 1.49 8.78 16.21
CA ILE A 203 1.48 8.30 14.82
C ILE A 203 1.03 6.85 14.81
N ARG A 204 0.00 6.54 14.01
CA ARG A 204 -0.51 5.18 13.86
C ARG A 204 0.11 4.50 12.64
N VAL A 205 0.58 3.27 12.81
CA VAL A 205 1.18 2.46 11.75
C VAL A 205 0.41 1.15 11.63
N ASN A 206 -0.20 0.90 10.47
CA ASN A 206 -0.98 -0.30 10.21
C ASN A 206 -0.60 -0.89 8.84
N ALA A 207 -1.06 -2.11 8.58
CA ALA A 207 -0.87 -2.76 7.29
C ALA A 207 -2.20 -3.25 6.72
N ILE A 208 -2.20 -3.44 5.41
CA ILE A 208 -3.23 -4.15 4.68
C ILE A 208 -2.58 -5.37 4.02
N GLY A 209 -3.21 -6.53 4.14
CA GLY A 209 -2.82 -7.78 3.50
C GLY A 209 -3.83 -8.18 2.42
N PRO A 210 -3.78 -7.60 1.21
CA PRO A 210 -4.72 -7.94 0.14
C PRO A 210 -4.61 -9.42 -0.25
N GLY A 211 -5.76 -10.02 -0.67
CA GLY A 211 -5.81 -11.26 -1.41
C GLY A 211 -5.45 -11.05 -2.89
N PHE A 212 -6.07 -11.81 -3.78
CA PHE A 212 -5.96 -11.60 -5.23
C PHE A 212 -6.81 -10.39 -5.65
N ILE A 213 -6.14 -9.34 -6.14
CA ILE A 213 -6.74 -8.06 -6.52
C ILE A 213 -6.50 -7.82 -8.02
N GLU A 214 -7.50 -7.32 -8.73
CA GLU A 214 -7.40 -6.92 -10.13
C GLU A 214 -6.40 -5.77 -10.31
N THR A 215 -5.16 -6.11 -10.69
CA THR A 215 -4.05 -5.18 -10.88
C THR A 215 -3.20 -5.60 -12.08
N PRO A 216 -2.34 -4.72 -12.63
CA PRO A 216 -1.36 -5.13 -13.63
C PRO A 216 -0.45 -6.27 -13.17
N MET A 217 -0.17 -6.39 -11.87
CA MET A 217 0.64 -7.46 -11.29
C MET A 217 -0.06 -8.82 -11.40
N THR A 218 -1.37 -8.88 -11.14
CA THR A 218 -2.17 -10.11 -11.16
C THR A 218 -2.79 -10.41 -12.53
N ALA A 219 -2.87 -9.42 -13.43
CA ALA A 219 -3.43 -9.61 -14.77
C ALA A 219 -2.72 -10.71 -15.57
N ARG A 220 -1.41 -10.90 -15.34
CA ARG A 220 -0.64 -11.97 -15.98
C ARG A 220 -0.98 -13.37 -15.45
N MET A 221 -1.39 -13.46 -14.17
CA MET A 221 -1.83 -14.72 -13.54
C MET A 221 -3.19 -15.18 -14.08
N GLY A 222 -4.09 -14.23 -14.36
CA GLY A 222 -5.41 -14.45 -14.91
C GLY A 222 -5.46 -14.37 -16.43
N ALA A 223 -4.31 -14.35 -17.12
CA ALA A 223 -4.26 -14.25 -18.58
C ALA A 223 -4.83 -15.47 -19.30
N ASP A 224 -4.97 -16.59 -18.60
CA ASP A 224 -5.68 -17.78 -19.06
C ASP A 224 -6.76 -18.22 -18.06
N ALA A 225 -7.70 -19.05 -18.54
CA ALA A 225 -8.84 -19.50 -17.73
C ALA A 225 -8.39 -20.35 -16.51
N ASP A 226 -7.26 -21.02 -16.59
CA ASP A 226 -6.75 -21.88 -15.51
C ASP A 226 -6.18 -21.02 -14.36
N GLY A 227 -5.49 -19.94 -14.68
CA GLY A 227 -4.95 -18.99 -13.68
C GLY A 227 -6.06 -18.25 -12.95
N GLU A 228 -7.07 -17.77 -13.65
CA GLU A 228 -8.23 -17.14 -13.02
C GLU A 228 -9.01 -18.12 -12.15
N ALA A 229 -9.29 -19.32 -12.66
CA ALA A 229 -9.99 -20.36 -11.93
C ALA A 229 -9.23 -20.76 -10.64
N TRP A 230 -7.90 -20.84 -10.71
CA TRP A 230 -7.07 -21.11 -9.55
C TRP A 230 -7.18 -19.98 -8.49
N MET A 231 -7.07 -18.72 -8.88
CA MET A 231 -7.23 -17.60 -7.95
C MET A 231 -8.60 -17.58 -7.27
N ARG A 232 -9.67 -17.85 -8.04
CA ARG A 232 -11.04 -17.96 -7.51
C ARG A 232 -11.17 -19.13 -6.55
N SER A 233 -10.61 -20.30 -6.87
CA SER A 233 -10.65 -21.49 -5.99
C SER A 233 -10.00 -21.26 -4.62
N MET A 234 -9.01 -20.36 -4.56
CA MET A 234 -8.36 -19.94 -3.32
C MET A 234 -9.15 -18.88 -2.55
N THR A 235 -10.18 -18.28 -3.16
CA THR A 235 -10.92 -17.15 -2.61
C THR A 235 -12.37 -17.57 -2.33
N PRO A 236 -12.80 -17.75 -1.06
CA PRO A 236 -14.16 -18.16 -0.73
C PRO A 236 -15.29 -17.30 -1.31
N MET A 237 -15.05 -16.00 -1.53
CA MET A 237 -16.02 -15.12 -2.21
C MET A 237 -16.10 -15.34 -3.73
N ASP A 238 -15.35 -16.29 -4.29
CA ASP A 238 -15.33 -16.71 -5.70
C ASP A 238 -15.15 -15.54 -6.69
N ARG A 239 -14.33 -14.56 -6.33
CA ARG A 239 -13.93 -13.45 -7.19
C ARG A 239 -12.61 -12.84 -6.75
N LEU A 240 -11.98 -12.10 -7.65
CA LEU A 240 -10.90 -11.20 -7.27
C LEU A 240 -11.49 -9.96 -6.57
N GLY A 241 -10.70 -9.35 -5.70
CA GLY A 241 -11.01 -8.05 -5.15
C GLY A 241 -10.64 -6.94 -6.12
N THR A 242 -11.25 -5.77 -5.95
CA THR A 242 -10.89 -4.57 -6.72
C THR A 242 -9.87 -3.72 -5.97
N THR A 243 -9.13 -2.88 -6.71
CA THR A 243 -8.21 -1.91 -6.10
C THR A 243 -8.95 -0.89 -5.23
N ASP A 244 -10.21 -0.58 -5.54
CA ASP A 244 -11.04 0.36 -4.77
C ASP A 244 -11.48 -0.22 -3.41
N GLU A 245 -11.66 -1.54 -3.29
CA GLU A 245 -11.90 -2.20 -2.01
C GLU A 245 -10.70 -2.07 -1.07
N ILE A 246 -9.47 -2.16 -1.64
CA ILE A 246 -8.24 -1.94 -0.87
C ILE A 246 -8.06 -0.46 -0.52
N ALA A 247 -8.33 0.45 -1.45
CA ALA A 247 -8.27 1.89 -1.21
C ALA A 247 -9.26 2.34 -0.11
N SER A 248 -10.43 1.71 -0.02
CA SER A 248 -11.41 1.97 1.04
C SER A 248 -10.88 1.53 2.42
N THR A 249 -10.18 0.40 2.49
CA THR A 249 -9.51 -0.05 3.71
C THR A 249 -8.35 0.88 4.11
N ALA A 250 -7.57 1.34 3.12
CA ALA A 250 -6.50 2.30 3.35
C ALA A 250 -7.04 3.64 3.87
N LEU A 251 -8.15 4.14 3.31
CA LEU A 251 -8.82 5.34 3.79
C LEU A 251 -9.27 5.18 5.25
N PHE A 252 -9.96 4.08 5.59
CA PHE A 252 -10.36 3.79 6.96
C PHE A 252 -9.17 3.87 7.93
N LEU A 253 -8.06 3.22 7.59
CA LEU A 253 -6.84 3.22 8.43
C LEU A 253 -6.15 4.60 8.49
N SER A 254 -6.41 5.47 7.53
CA SER A 254 -5.82 6.81 7.46
C SER A 254 -6.70 7.92 8.06
N THR A 255 -7.86 7.56 8.63
CA THR A 255 -8.81 8.53 9.22
C THR A 255 -9.02 8.29 10.72
N ASP A 256 -9.70 9.22 11.39
CA ASP A 256 -10.07 9.11 12.82
C ASP A 256 -11.04 7.95 13.10
N GLN A 257 -11.65 7.35 12.06
CA GLN A 257 -12.47 6.15 12.22
C GLN A 257 -11.69 4.96 12.79
N SER A 258 -10.37 4.96 12.62
CA SER A 258 -9.44 3.97 13.17
C SER A 258 -8.52 4.54 14.25
N SER A 259 -8.95 5.56 14.99
CA SER A 259 -8.13 6.30 15.96
C SER A 259 -7.52 5.42 17.07
N TYR A 260 -8.12 4.26 17.38
CA TYR A 260 -7.59 3.30 18.35
C TYR A 260 -6.97 2.05 17.72
N THR A 261 -6.58 2.15 16.43
CA THR A 261 -6.01 1.04 15.66
C THR A 261 -4.59 1.37 15.25
N THR A 262 -3.61 0.65 15.82
CA THR A 262 -2.19 0.70 15.44
C THR A 262 -1.55 -0.67 15.59
N GLY A 263 -0.51 -0.98 14.82
CA GLY A 263 0.18 -2.26 14.81
C GLY A 263 -0.63 -3.42 14.21
N GLN A 264 -1.78 -3.13 13.58
CA GLN A 264 -2.68 -4.15 13.04
C GLN A 264 -2.44 -4.37 11.55
N ILE A 265 -2.82 -5.59 11.09
CA ILE A 265 -2.96 -5.90 9.67
C ILE A 265 -4.41 -6.32 9.39
N LEU A 266 -5.05 -5.68 8.43
CA LEU A 266 -6.36 -6.08 7.93
C LEU A 266 -6.19 -6.88 6.64
N PHE A 267 -6.93 -7.98 6.50
CA PHE A 267 -6.87 -8.86 5.34
C PHE A 267 -8.16 -8.79 4.49
N PRO A 268 -8.34 -7.77 3.63
CA PRO A 268 -9.39 -7.78 2.62
C PRO A 268 -9.00 -8.77 1.50
N ALA A 269 -9.28 -10.04 1.73
CA ALA A 269 -8.79 -11.16 0.93
C ALA A 269 -9.92 -12.11 0.48
N GLY A 270 -11.19 -11.68 0.54
CA GLY A 270 -12.34 -12.49 0.11
C GLY A 270 -12.49 -13.82 0.86
N GLY A 271 -11.98 -13.90 2.10
CA GLY A 271 -12.01 -15.12 2.91
C GLY A 271 -10.81 -16.06 2.70
N MET A 272 -9.84 -15.74 1.85
CA MET A 272 -8.62 -16.53 1.63
C MET A 272 -7.82 -16.75 2.92
N PHE A 273 -7.92 -15.83 3.84
CA PHE A 273 -7.42 -15.94 5.19
C PHE A 273 -8.49 -15.47 6.17
N ALA A 274 -8.83 -16.30 7.15
CA ALA A 274 -9.77 -16.01 8.22
C ALA A 274 -9.12 -16.42 9.56
N GLY A 275 -8.82 -15.45 10.44
CA GLY A 275 -8.26 -15.73 11.76
C GLY A 275 -7.09 -14.87 12.16
#